data_a73a79120e09fa66460a54c1d199e35b
#
_entry.id   a73a79120e09fa66460a54c1d199e35b
#
_cell.length_a   1.000
_cell.length_b   1.000
_cell.length_c   1.000
_cell.angle_alpha   90.00
_cell.angle_beta   90.00
_cell.angle_gamma   90.00
#
_symmetry.space_group_name_H-M   'P 1'
#
loop_
_entity.id
_entity.type
_entity.pdbx_description
1 polymer ?
#
loop_
_entity_poly.entity_id
_entity_poly.type
_entity_poly.pdbx_seq_one_letter_code
_entity_poly.pdbx_strand_id
1 'polypeptide(L)'
;CLGSIRDLTDYPEYEIIVVNNRSDDPDALALLHWIQQDPAIRVLDYPAPFNYSAINNFAVHHARGELVCLLNNDIEVITPGWLREMVSHATRPEIGAVGAMLYYPDDTIQHAGVFLGLGGVAAHAFLHMARGTDGQKNRARLIQNYSAVTAACLLIRRTLFEEVGGFNERELAVAF
;
A
#
# COMPACT_ATOMS: atom_id res chain seq x y z
N CYS A 1 6.51 10.38 3.36
CA CYS A 1 5.22 9.73 3.07
C CYS A 1 4.05 10.70 3.25
N LEU A 2 3.60 11.04 4.47
CA LEU A 2 2.39 11.85 4.70
C LEU A 2 2.37 13.19 3.96
N GLY A 3 3.49 13.93 3.97
CA GLY A 3 3.62 15.19 3.21
C GLY A 3 3.32 15.00 1.73
N SER A 4 3.99 14.04 1.07
CA SER A 4 3.78 13.79 -0.36
C SER A 4 2.36 13.33 -0.69
N ILE A 5 1.71 12.55 0.19
CA ILE A 5 0.31 12.15 0.01
C ILE A 5 -0.59 13.39 0.05
N ARG A 6 -0.43 14.25 1.05
CA ARG A 6 -1.25 15.45 1.22
C ARG A 6 -1.06 16.48 0.11
N ASP A 7 0.17 16.68 -0.30
CA ASP A 7 0.55 17.74 -1.25
C ASP A 7 0.29 17.35 -2.71
N LEU A 8 0.41 16.06 -3.04
CA LEU A 8 0.44 15.60 -4.42
C LEU A 8 -0.77 14.72 -4.82
N THR A 9 -1.58 14.19 -3.88
CA THR A 9 -2.67 13.30 -4.27
C THR A 9 -3.87 14.07 -4.81
N ASP A 10 -4.15 13.90 -6.10
CA ASP A 10 -5.36 14.43 -6.75
C ASP A 10 -6.51 13.42 -6.62
N TYR A 11 -7.12 13.39 -5.42
CA TYR A 11 -8.33 12.60 -5.15
C TYR A 11 -9.22 13.34 -4.14
N PRO A 12 -10.55 13.45 -4.38
CA PRO A 12 -11.39 14.38 -3.63
C PRO A 12 -11.64 13.98 -2.18
N GLU A 13 -11.79 12.70 -1.91
CA GLU A 13 -12.20 12.21 -0.59
C GLU A 13 -11.38 10.99 -0.18
N TYR A 14 -10.57 11.12 0.86
CA TYR A 14 -9.88 10.03 1.53
C TYR A 14 -9.60 10.38 2.99
N GLU A 15 -9.56 9.37 3.83
CA GLU A 15 -9.00 9.46 5.18
C GLU A 15 -7.64 8.79 5.22
N ILE A 16 -6.80 9.21 6.14
CA ILE A 16 -5.52 8.55 6.43
C ILE A 16 -5.59 7.97 7.84
N ILE A 17 -5.33 6.68 7.98
CA ILE A 17 -5.19 6.01 9.26
C ILE A 17 -3.70 5.73 9.48
N VAL A 18 -3.14 6.32 10.51
CA VAL A 18 -1.77 6.05 10.98
C VAL A 18 -1.86 5.16 12.20
N VAL A 19 -1.24 3.99 12.17
CA VAL A 19 -1.22 3.09 13.33
C VAL A 19 0.10 3.27 14.07
N ASN A 20 0.00 3.72 15.31
CA ASN A 20 1.11 3.82 16.24
C ASN A 20 1.34 2.47 16.94
N ASN A 21 2.36 1.74 16.53
CA ASN A 21 2.73 0.50 17.19
C ASN A 21 3.85 0.72 18.22
N ARG A 22 3.48 1.33 19.36
CA ARG A 22 4.38 1.50 20.51
C ARG A 22 5.62 2.34 20.21
N SER A 23 5.48 3.43 19.45
CA SER A 23 6.57 4.39 19.27
C SER A 23 6.97 4.97 20.62
N ASP A 24 8.25 5.02 20.91
CA ASP A 24 8.86 5.57 22.13
C ASP A 24 9.82 6.74 21.86
N ASP A 25 10.12 6.99 20.60
CA ASP A 25 10.92 8.13 20.16
C ASP A 25 10.14 9.44 20.33
N PRO A 26 10.71 10.45 21.04
CA PRO A 26 10.03 11.72 21.30
C PRO A 26 9.62 12.48 20.04
N ASP A 27 10.45 12.45 18.98
CA ASP A 27 10.16 13.16 17.73
C ASP A 27 9.02 12.46 16.97
N ALA A 28 8.99 11.12 16.98
CA ALA A 28 7.89 10.35 16.43
C ALA A 28 6.57 10.64 17.17
N LEU A 29 6.59 10.68 18.51
CA LEU A 29 5.41 11.01 19.32
C LEU A 29 4.93 12.45 19.08
N ALA A 30 5.85 13.41 18.96
CA ALA A 30 5.52 14.78 18.61
C ALA A 30 4.88 14.87 17.21
N LEU A 31 5.41 14.15 16.23
CA LEU A 31 4.83 14.05 14.89
C LEU A 31 3.42 13.47 14.94
N LEU A 32 3.22 12.34 15.63
CA LEU A 32 1.91 11.71 15.77
C LEU A 32 0.88 12.66 16.40
N HIS A 33 1.29 13.41 17.43
CA HIS A 33 0.44 14.43 18.04
C HIS A 33 0.11 15.57 17.07
N TRP A 34 1.08 16.02 16.28
CA TRP A 34 0.88 17.11 15.33
C TRP A 34 -0.06 16.71 14.18
N ILE A 35 0.12 15.53 13.59
CA ILE A 35 -0.71 15.09 12.44
C ILE A 35 -2.18 14.85 12.82
N GLN A 36 -2.49 14.53 14.07
CA GLN A 36 -3.88 14.36 14.54
C GLN A 36 -4.73 15.65 14.48
N GLN A 37 -4.10 16.80 14.33
CA GLN A 37 -4.80 18.07 14.16
C GLN A 37 -5.44 18.20 12.79
N ASP A 38 -5.01 17.39 11.81
CA ASP A 38 -5.64 17.32 10.51
C ASP A 38 -6.86 16.38 10.58
N PRO A 39 -8.08 16.88 10.28
CA PRO A 39 -9.31 16.08 10.37
C PRO A 39 -9.33 14.88 9.40
N ALA A 40 -8.52 14.89 8.36
CA ALA A 40 -8.37 13.77 7.42
C ALA A 40 -7.44 12.66 7.94
N ILE A 41 -6.74 12.90 9.06
CA ILE A 41 -5.78 11.94 9.63
C ILE A 41 -6.29 11.43 10.98
N ARG A 42 -6.32 10.13 11.13
CA ARG A 42 -6.64 9.46 12.40
C ARG A 42 -5.43 8.65 12.85
N VAL A 43 -4.96 8.91 14.06
CA VAL A 43 -3.92 8.09 14.68
C VAL A 43 -4.59 7.09 15.62
N LEU A 44 -4.26 5.83 15.45
CA LEU A 44 -4.77 4.73 16.27
C LEU A 44 -3.60 4.04 16.99
N ASP A 45 -3.70 3.85 18.30
CA ASP A 45 -2.70 3.12 19.07
C ASP A 45 -2.94 1.61 18.99
N TYR A 46 -1.88 0.87 18.66
CA TYR A 46 -1.85 -0.58 18.66
C TYR A 46 -0.75 -1.08 19.60
N PRO A 47 -1.06 -1.33 20.89
CA PRO A 47 -0.05 -1.58 21.93
C PRO A 47 0.49 -3.02 21.95
N ALA A 48 0.10 -3.88 21.00
CA ALA A 48 0.58 -5.26 20.91
C ALA A 48 2.00 -5.33 20.29
N PRO A 49 2.70 -6.46 20.40
CA PRO A 49 3.94 -6.71 19.68
C PRO A 49 3.76 -6.49 18.17
N PHE A 50 4.85 -6.11 17.51
CA PHE A 50 4.82 -5.88 16.07
C PHE A 50 4.39 -7.15 15.31
N ASN A 51 3.37 -6.98 14.49
CA ASN A 51 2.85 -7.96 13.56
C ASN A 51 2.21 -7.20 12.41
N TYR A 52 2.86 -7.21 11.25
CA TYR A 52 2.41 -6.45 10.08
C TYR A 52 0.98 -6.80 9.69
N SER A 53 0.67 -8.08 9.64
CA SER A 53 -0.68 -8.57 9.30
C SER A 53 -1.74 -8.09 10.28
N ALA A 54 -1.47 -8.21 11.58
CA ALA A 54 -2.42 -7.79 12.63
C ALA A 54 -2.62 -6.27 12.66
N ILE A 55 -1.56 -5.48 12.47
CA ILE A 55 -1.63 -4.02 12.40
C ILE A 55 -2.51 -3.57 11.23
N ASN A 56 -2.33 -4.18 10.04
CA ASN A 56 -3.13 -3.85 8.88
C ASN A 56 -4.59 -4.31 9.04
N ASN A 57 -4.85 -5.51 9.57
CA ASN A 57 -6.20 -5.97 9.87
C ASN A 57 -6.91 -5.04 10.85
N PHE A 58 -6.21 -4.61 11.90
CA PHE A 58 -6.71 -3.63 12.86
C PHE A 58 -7.05 -2.29 12.18
N ALA A 59 -6.16 -1.76 11.32
CA ALA A 59 -6.41 -0.52 10.60
C ALA A 59 -7.63 -0.62 9.69
N VAL A 60 -7.74 -1.69 8.91
CA VAL A 60 -8.86 -1.92 8.00
C VAL A 60 -10.19 -2.01 8.74
N HIS A 61 -10.21 -2.67 9.91
CA HIS A 61 -11.41 -2.73 10.77
C HIS A 61 -11.90 -1.33 11.20
N HIS A 62 -11.00 -0.36 11.32
CA HIS A 62 -11.34 1.02 11.69
C HIS A 62 -11.57 1.94 10.48
N ALA A 63 -11.30 1.47 9.26
CA ALA A 63 -11.51 2.24 8.04
C ALA A 63 -13.00 2.44 7.74
N ARG A 64 -13.32 3.63 7.21
CA ARG A 64 -14.69 4.03 6.83
C ARG A 64 -14.93 3.91 5.33
N GLY A 65 -13.84 3.96 4.53
CA GLY A 65 -13.91 3.90 3.08
C GLY A 65 -14.40 2.55 2.56
N GLU A 66 -15.01 2.55 1.39
CA GLU A 66 -15.37 1.31 0.66
C GLU A 66 -14.14 0.62 0.09
N LEU A 67 -13.10 1.41 -0.21
CA LEU A 67 -11.79 0.95 -0.64
C LEU A 67 -10.77 1.22 0.45
N VAL A 68 -9.86 0.30 0.65
CA VAL A 68 -8.73 0.47 1.57
C VAL A 68 -7.42 0.38 0.80
N CYS A 69 -6.55 1.36 1.03
CA CYS A 69 -5.20 1.39 0.48
C CYS A 69 -4.20 1.10 1.60
N LEU A 70 -3.58 -0.09 1.57
CA LEU A 70 -2.45 -0.39 2.43
C LEU A 70 -1.24 0.30 1.84
N LEU A 71 -0.53 1.06 2.67
CA LEU A 71 0.60 1.87 2.22
C LEU A 71 1.69 1.85 3.28
N ASN A 72 2.91 1.52 2.86
CA ASN A 72 4.07 1.62 3.74
C ASN A 72 4.39 3.09 4.06
N ASN A 73 4.98 3.33 5.21
CA ASN A 73 5.30 4.68 5.69
C ASN A 73 6.56 5.31 5.04
N ASP A 74 7.26 4.57 4.22
CA ASP A 74 8.46 4.99 3.46
C ASP A 74 8.17 5.26 1.97
N ILE A 75 6.90 5.34 1.58
CA ILE A 75 6.47 5.65 0.21
C ILE A 75 6.40 7.17 -0.02
N GLU A 76 6.79 7.60 -1.21
CA GLU A 76 6.57 8.96 -1.70
C GLU A 76 5.72 8.95 -2.97
N VAL A 77 4.73 9.85 -3.03
CA VAL A 77 3.89 10.02 -4.22
C VAL A 77 4.68 10.70 -5.32
N ILE A 78 4.66 10.13 -6.52
CA ILE A 78 5.32 10.67 -7.72
C ILE A 78 4.29 11.30 -8.67
N THR A 79 3.16 10.61 -8.88
CA THR A 79 2.14 11.00 -9.87
C THR A 79 0.86 11.43 -9.16
N PRO A 80 0.37 12.68 -9.32
CA PRO A 80 -0.80 13.16 -8.59
C PRO A 80 -2.06 12.32 -8.76
N GLY A 81 -2.32 11.79 -9.95
CA GLY A 81 -3.50 10.96 -10.26
C GLY A 81 -3.40 9.50 -9.83
N TRP A 82 -2.37 9.09 -9.09
CA TRP A 82 -2.11 7.68 -8.74
C TRP A 82 -3.31 6.99 -8.08
N LEU A 83 -3.95 7.64 -7.11
CA LEU A 83 -5.06 7.04 -6.37
C LEU A 83 -6.31 6.94 -7.25
N ARG A 84 -6.59 7.96 -8.06
CA ARG A 84 -7.70 7.94 -9.03
C ARG A 84 -7.56 6.79 -10.02
N GLU A 85 -6.35 6.57 -10.54
CA GLU A 85 -6.06 5.46 -11.44
C GLU A 85 -6.29 4.11 -10.75
N MET A 86 -5.74 3.92 -9.55
CA MET A 86 -5.93 2.67 -8.79
C MET A 86 -7.42 2.41 -8.48
N VAL A 87 -8.17 3.43 -8.09
CA VAL A 87 -9.62 3.34 -7.81
C VAL A 87 -10.39 2.92 -9.07
N SER A 88 -10.06 3.48 -10.24
CA SER A 88 -10.73 3.14 -11.50
C SER A 88 -10.67 1.65 -11.85
N HIS A 89 -9.63 0.97 -11.38
CA HIS A 89 -9.46 -0.48 -11.52
C HIS A 89 -10.08 -1.26 -10.35
N ALA A 90 -9.88 -0.83 -9.11
CA ALA A 90 -10.33 -1.56 -7.92
C ALA A 90 -11.86 -1.64 -7.79
N THR A 91 -12.60 -0.70 -8.39
CA THR A 91 -14.07 -0.70 -8.42
C THR A 91 -14.66 -1.75 -9.37
N ARG A 92 -13.85 -2.33 -10.25
CA ARG A 92 -14.30 -3.36 -11.19
C ARG A 92 -14.44 -4.69 -10.45
N PRO A 93 -15.58 -5.41 -10.60
CA PRO A 93 -15.86 -6.61 -9.80
C PRO A 93 -14.87 -7.76 -10.05
N GLU A 94 -14.31 -7.84 -11.25
CA GLU A 94 -13.34 -8.87 -11.64
C GLU A 94 -11.93 -8.62 -11.10
N ILE A 95 -11.64 -7.43 -10.54
CA ILE A 95 -10.32 -7.09 -10.00
C ILE A 95 -10.32 -7.36 -8.49
N GLY A 96 -9.40 -8.21 -8.03
CA GLY A 96 -9.21 -8.52 -6.61
C GLY A 96 -8.52 -7.39 -5.87
N ALA A 97 -7.33 -7.03 -6.31
CA ALA A 97 -6.54 -5.96 -5.73
C ALA A 97 -5.74 -5.22 -6.83
N VAL A 98 -5.37 -3.98 -6.56
CA VAL A 98 -4.57 -3.14 -7.45
C VAL A 98 -3.29 -2.74 -6.73
N GLY A 99 -2.13 -3.01 -7.33
CA GLY A 99 -0.83 -2.55 -6.87
C GLY A 99 -0.32 -1.40 -7.71
N ALA A 100 0.30 -0.41 -7.08
CA ALA A 100 1.00 0.65 -7.79
C ALA A 100 2.35 0.16 -8.33
N MET A 101 2.83 0.76 -9.41
CA MET A 101 4.22 0.63 -9.83
C MET A 101 5.10 1.42 -8.86
N LEU A 102 6.10 0.76 -8.25
CA LEU A 102 6.99 1.37 -7.28
C LEU A 102 8.41 1.44 -7.85
N TYR A 103 9.12 2.50 -7.47
CA TYR A 103 10.52 2.71 -7.84
C TYR A 103 11.38 2.86 -6.60
N TYR A 104 12.61 2.41 -6.69
CA TYR A 104 13.66 2.74 -5.74
C TYR A 104 14.13 4.20 -5.91
N PRO A 105 14.82 4.79 -4.92
CA PRO A 105 15.36 6.15 -5.03
C PRO A 105 16.34 6.36 -6.18
N ASP A 106 16.92 5.30 -6.74
CA ASP A 106 17.81 5.33 -7.91
C ASP A 106 17.07 5.24 -9.26
N ASP A 107 15.74 5.42 -9.24
CA ASP A 107 14.87 5.34 -10.43
C ASP A 107 14.85 3.94 -11.08
N THR A 108 15.16 2.87 -10.33
CA THR A 108 14.91 1.51 -10.78
C THR A 108 13.58 0.96 -10.27
N ILE A 109 12.99 0.00 -10.98
CA ILE A 109 11.70 -0.61 -10.61
C ILE A 109 11.88 -1.46 -9.35
N GLN A 110 11.11 -1.14 -8.30
CA GLN A 110 10.97 -1.96 -7.10
C GLN A 110 9.82 -2.98 -7.26
N HIS A 111 8.68 -2.53 -7.80
CA HIS A 111 7.50 -3.36 -8.00
C HIS A 111 6.75 -2.97 -9.27
N ALA A 112 6.39 -3.97 -10.05
CA ALA A 112 5.49 -3.86 -11.21
C ALA A 112 4.62 -5.12 -11.36
N GLY A 113 4.31 -5.78 -10.25
CA GLY A 113 3.59 -7.04 -10.17
C GLY A 113 4.45 -8.19 -9.65
N VAL A 114 3.81 -9.29 -9.28
CA VAL A 114 4.46 -10.48 -8.69
C VAL A 114 4.05 -11.74 -9.46
N PHE A 115 5.02 -12.57 -9.77
CA PHE A 115 4.83 -13.94 -10.26
C PHE A 115 5.02 -14.93 -9.11
N LEU A 116 4.00 -15.74 -8.83
CA LEU A 116 4.11 -16.83 -7.88
C LEU A 116 4.84 -18.01 -8.51
N GLY A 117 5.61 -18.74 -7.68
CA GLY A 117 6.38 -19.93 -8.11
C GLY A 117 7.69 -19.61 -8.83
N LEU A 118 8.02 -18.33 -9.02
CA LEU A 118 9.31 -17.94 -9.62
C LEU A 118 10.32 -17.61 -8.52
N GLY A 119 11.56 -18.09 -8.66
CA GLY A 119 12.62 -17.86 -7.67
C GLY A 119 12.43 -18.57 -6.33
N GLY A 120 11.57 -19.58 -6.27
CA GLY A 120 11.20 -20.33 -5.07
C GLY A 120 9.74 -20.10 -4.67
N VAL A 121 9.39 -18.98 -4.07
CA VAL A 121 8.02 -18.64 -3.64
C VAL A 121 7.37 -17.63 -4.58
N ALA A 122 8.02 -16.47 -4.79
CA ALA A 122 7.51 -15.38 -5.60
C ALA A 122 8.66 -14.46 -6.04
N ALA A 123 8.48 -13.77 -7.16
CA ALA A 123 9.43 -12.76 -7.63
C ALA A 123 8.72 -11.56 -8.23
N HIS A 124 9.32 -10.37 -8.03
CA HIS A 124 8.82 -9.14 -8.64
C HIS A 124 9.12 -9.10 -10.13
N ALA A 125 8.13 -8.66 -10.91
CA ALA A 125 8.31 -8.40 -12.33
C ALA A 125 9.21 -7.17 -12.54
N PHE A 126 10.13 -7.25 -13.50
CA PHE A 126 11.00 -6.15 -13.94
C PHE A 126 11.88 -5.52 -12.84
N LEU A 127 12.10 -6.22 -11.72
CA LEU A 127 12.89 -5.75 -10.58
C LEU A 127 14.26 -5.20 -11.05
N HIS A 128 14.64 -4.02 -10.53
CA HIS A 128 15.88 -3.29 -10.83
C HIS A 128 16.05 -2.83 -12.29
N MET A 129 15.04 -2.97 -13.14
CA MET A 129 15.09 -2.34 -14.46
C MET A 129 14.89 -0.82 -14.34
N ALA A 130 15.56 -0.06 -15.19
CA ALA A 130 15.45 1.39 -15.17
C ALA A 130 14.01 1.87 -15.44
N ARG A 131 13.59 2.95 -14.78
CA ARG A 131 12.31 3.61 -15.02
C ARG A 131 12.16 3.97 -16.49
N GLY A 132 10.96 3.74 -17.04
CA GLY A 132 10.67 4.01 -18.44
C GLY A 132 11.15 2.91 -19.41
N THR A 133 11.73 1.82 -18.91
CA THR A 133 12.04 0.66 -19.75
C THR A 133 10.78 0.07 -20.36
N ASP A 134 10.89 -0.41 -21.59
CA ASP A 134 9.76 -1.07 -22.25
C ASP A 134 9.52 -2.49 -21.74
N GLY A 135 10.57 -3.14 -21.27
CA GLY A 135 10.52 -4.58 -20.98
C GLY A 135 10.23 -5.39 -22.25
N GLN A 136 9.97 -6.69 -22.07
CA GLN A 136 9.60 -7.52 -23.21
C GLN A 136 8.21 -7.13 -23.75
N LYS A 137 8.11 -6.73 -25.00
CA LYS A 137 6.86 -6.34 -25.70
C LYS A 137 6.11 -5.20 -24.97
N ASN A 138 6.82 -4.21 -24.48
CA ASN A 138 6.30 -3.06 -23.73
C ASN A 138 5.58 -3.41 -22.43
N ARG A 139 5.70 -4.62 -21.92
CA ARG A 139 4.94 -5.08 -20.75
C ARG A 139 5.29 -4.33 -19.46
N ALA A 140 6.48 -3.75 -19.35
CA ALA A 140 6.84 -2.94 -18.18
C ALA A 140 6.09 -1.59 -18.13
N ARG A 141 5.40 -1.19 -19.21
CA ARG A 141 4.67 0.09 -19.31
C ARG A 141 3.15 -0.09 -19.34
N LEU A 142 2.66 -1.32 -19.33
CA LEU A 142 1.24 -1.62 -19.46
C LEU A 142 0.65 -2.02 -18.10
N ILE A 143 -0.58 -1.56 -17.86
CA ILE A 143 -1.40 -2.09 -16.80
C ILE A 143 -1.80 -3.51 -17.20
N GLN A 144 -1.56 -4.46 -16.32
CA GLN A 144 -1.81 -5.87 -16.62
C GLN A 144 -2.10 -6.67 -15.34
N ASN A 145 -2.68 -7.85 -15.51
CA ASN A 145 -2.93 -8.76 -14.40
C ASN A 145 -1.67 -9.56 -14.06
N TYR A 146 -1.43 -9.69 -12.78
CA TYR A 146 -0.37 -10.50 -12.18
C TYR A 146 -0.95 -11.48 -11.16
N SER A 147 -0.14 -12.43 -10.72
CA SER A 147 -0.54 -13.40 -9.69
C SER A 147 -0.77 -12.74 -8.33
N ALA A 148 -0.01 -11.70 -8.03
CA ALA A 148 -0.12 -10.93 -6.80
C ALA A 148 0.48 -9.52 -6.97
N VAL A 149 0.23 -8.65 -5.99
CA VAL A 149 0.83 -7.32 -5.84
C VAL A 149 1.36 -7.15 -4.42
N THR A 150 2.35 -6.26 -4.24
CA THR A 150 2.91 -5.97 -2.93
C THR A 150 1.97 -5.11 -2.08
N ALA A 151 1.91 -5.38 -0.80
CA ALA A 151 1.18 -4.54 0.15
C ALA A 151 1.91 -3.23 0.52
N ALA A 152 3.09 -2.99 -0.03
CA ALA A 152 3.75 -1.68 0.11
C ALA A 152 2.90 -0.53 -0.49
N CYS A 153 2.11 -0.81 -1.53
CA CYS A 153 1.02 0.04 -2.01
C CYS A 153 -0.04 -0.84 -2.69
N LEU A 154 -1.09 -1.20 -1.96
CA LEU A 154 -2.15 -2.11 -2.39
C LEU A 154 -3.51 -1.51 -2.11
N LEU A 155 -4.35 -1.36 -3.15
CA LEU A 155 -5.74 -0.94 -3.04
C LEU A 155 -6.67 -2.14 -3.24
N ILE A 156 -7.63 -2.30 -2.34
CA ILE A 156 -8.60 -3.41 -2.35
C ILE A 156 -9.97 -2.91 -1.87
N ARG A 157 -11.04 -3.53 -2.33
CA ARG A 157 -12.38 -3.31 -1.72
C ARG A 157 -12.37 -3.85 -0.30
N ARG A 158 -12.83 -3.04 0.66
CA ARG A 158 -12.89 -3.43 2.07
C ARG A 158 -13.72 -4.71 2.27
N THR A 159 -14.86 -4.81 1.60
CA THR A 159 -15.70 -6.02 1.64
C THR A 159 -14.97 -7.28 1.18
N LEU A 160 -14.14 -7.18 0.13
CA LEU A 160 -13.34 -8.30 -0.35
C LEU A 160 -12.22 -8.66 0.65
N PHE A 161 -11.56 -7.65 1.25
CA PHE A 161 -10.55 -7.88 2.28
C PHE A 161 -11.15 -8.63 3.49
N GLU A 162 -12.36 -8.24 3.91
CA GLU A 162 -13.10 -8.89 4.99
C GLU A 162 -13.56 -10.31 4.60
N GLU A 163 -14.04 -10.51 3.38
CA GLU A 163 -14.48 -11.81 2.85
C GLU A 163 -13.35 -12.85 2.85
N VAL A 164 -12.14 -12.46 2.49
CA VAL A 164 -10.98 -13.37 2.51
C VAL A 164 -10.39 -13.54 3.91
N GLY A 165 -10.92 -12.86 4.92
CA GLY A 165 -10.50 -12.94 6.32
C GLY A 165 -9.28 -12.08 6.67
N GLY A 166 -8.93 -11.11 5.82
CA GLY A 166 -7.76 -10.25 6.00
C GLY A 166 -6.43 -10.97 5.81
N PHE A 167 -5.38 -10.43 6.40
CA PHE A 167 -4.06 -11.06 6.41
C PHE A 167 -3.94 -12.15 7.48
N ASN A 168 -3.15 -13.17 7.20
CA ASN A 168 -2.87 -14.26 8.13
C ASN A 168 -1.88 -13.83 9.23
N GLU A 169 -2.42 -13.44 10.38
CA GLU A 169 -1.65 -12.94 11.53
C GLU A 169 -0.79 -14.00 12.21
N ARG A 170 -1.11 -15.29 12.04
CA ARG A 170 -0.44 -16.38 12.75
C ARG A 170 0.78 -16.87 12.03
N GLU A 171 0.68 -17.04 10.72
CA GLU A 171 1.73 -17.65 9.90
C GLU A 171 2.54 -16.61 9.11
N LEU A 172 1.94 -15.44 8.83
CA LEU A 172 2.54 -14.36 8.03
C LEU A 172 2.60 -13.05 8.82
N ALA A 173 3.21 -13.10 10.01
CA ALA A 173 3.24 -11.96 10.94
C ALA A 173 4.03 -10.75 10.41
N VAL A 174 5.06 -10.97 9.57
CA VAL A 174 5.97 -9.91 9.09
C VAL A 174 6.08 -9.91 7.57
N ALA A 175 6.15 -11.07 6.95
CA ALA A 175 6.26 -11.23 5.50
C ALA A 175 5.64 -12.57 5.09
N PHE A 176 5.46 -12.76 3.77
CA PHE A 176 4.96 -14.01 3.18
C PHE A 176 5.85 -15.20 3.44
#